data_9bc26d271f95f322d36c61ba46d21b0c
#
_entry.id   9bc26d271f95f322d36c61ba46d21b0c
#
_cell.length_a   1.000
_cell.length_b   1.000
_cell.length_c   1.000
_cell.angle_alpha   90.00
_cell.angle_beta   90.00
_cell.angle_gamma   90.00
#
_symmetry.space_group_name_H-M   'P 1'
#
loop_
_entity.id
_entity.type
_entity.pdbx_description
1 polymer ?
#
loop_
_entity_poly.entity_id
_entity_poly.type
_entity_poly.pdbx_seq_one_letter_code
_entity_poly.pdbx_strand_id
1 'polypeptide(L)'
;MSTTLVVDTSVVFGALDAGDPDHASCSETVSAGAALVLPAPVVVELDWIARSRGTLDATSALVNGLLDGSMLVVNLELEDYARAIELVEKYADLPLDLVDASVIAIAERLEQDTIATLDRRHFSVVRPSHIDAFTLVP
;
A
#
# COMPACT_ATOMS: atom_id res chain seq x y z
N MET A 1 1.58 21.88 -5.47
CA MET A 1 2.55 20.79 -5.26
C MET A 1 1.85 19.46 -5.30
N SER A 2 2.35 18.55 -6.10
CA SER A 2 1.83 17.18 -6.09
C SER A 2 2.38 16.45 -4.86
N THR A 3 1.51 15.73 -4.19
CA THR A 3 1.90 14.81 -3.12
C THR A 3 1.94 13.40 -3.69
N THR A 4 2.67 12.52 -3.03
CA THR A 4 2.74 11.11 -3.38
C THR A 4 2.19 10.30 -2.22
N LEU A 5 1.33 9.33 -2.52
CA LEU A 5 0.86 8.35 -1.55
C LEU A 5 1.46 6.99 -1.88
N VAL A 6 2.05 6.35 -0.90
CA VAL A 6 2.36 4.94 -0.99
C VAL A 6 1.11 4.19 -0.54
N VAL A 7 0.57 3.35 -1.40
CA VAL A 7 -0.76 2.77 -1.19
C VAL A 7 -0.65 1.30 -0.82
N ASP A 8 -1.21 0.97 0.35
CA ASP A 8 -1.34 -0.40 0.82
C ASP A 8 -2.53 -1.09 0.16
N THR A 9 -2.51 -2.41 0.13
CA THR A 9 -3.53 -3.25 -0.51
C THR A 9 -4.95 -2.94 -0.04
N SER A 10 -5.15 -2.70 1.26
CA SER A 10 -6.46 -2.44 1.83
C SER A 10 -7.16 -1.24 1.19
N VAL A 11 -6.42 -0.17 0.93
CA VAL A 11 -6.99 1.05 0.36
C VAL A 11 -7.24 0.91 -1.14
N VAL A 12 -6.27 0.37 -1.90
CA VAL A 12 -6.49 0.22 -3.34
C VAL A 12 -7.61 -0.79 -3.62
N PHE A 13 -7.68 -1.88 -2.85
CA PHE A 13 -8.78 -2.84 -2.99
C PHE A 13 -10.13 -2.17 -2.65
N GLY A 14 -10.21 -1.45 -1.54
CA GLY A 14 -11.44 -0.75 -1.14
C GLY A 14 -11.90 0.26 -2.20
N ALA A 15 -10.96 0.95 -2.83
CA ALA A 15 -11.29 1.89 -3.90
C ALA A 15 -11.81 1.19 -5.17
N LEU A 16 -11.34 -0.02 -5.46
CA LEU A 16 -11.69 -0.74 -6.69
C LEU A 16 -12.89 -1.69 -6.52
N ASP A 17 -13.31 -1.98 -5.31
CA ASP A 17 -14.45 -2.85 -5.03
C ASP A 17 -15.59 -2.03 -4.41
N ALA A 18 -16.63 -1.78 -5.20
CA ALA A 18 -17.80 -1.01 -4.77
C ALA A 18 -18.58 -1.70 -3.63
N GLY A 19 -18.39 -3.01 -3.45
CA GLY A 19 -18.99 -3.77 -2.35
C GLY A 19 -18.22 -3.72 -1.04
N ASP A 20 -17.03 -3.11 -1.04
CA ASP A 20 -16.22 -3.00 0.18
C ASP A 20 -16.85 -1.97 1.15
N PRO A 21 -16.92 -2.30 2.46
CA PRO A 21 -17.49 -1.37 3.45
C PRO A 21 -16.80 -0.01 3.48
N ASP A 22 -15.52 0.05 3.14
CA ASP A 22 -14.71 1.27 3.16
C ASP A 22 -14.56 1.90 1.77
N HIS A 23 -15.36 1.47 0.80
CA HIS A 23 -15.25 1.94 -0.59
C HIS A 23 -15.27 3.47 -0.71
N ALA A 24 -16.19 4.13 -0.03
CA ALA A 24 -16.33 5.58 -0.13
C ALA A 24 -15.07 6.32 0.36
N SER A 25 -14.54 5.96 1.52
CA SER A 25 -13.36 6.60 2.08
C SER A 25 -12.09 6.28 1.28
N CYS A 26 -11.98 5.05 0.80
CA CYS A 26 -10.84 4.63 -0.04
C CYS A 26 -10.87 5.36 -1.40
N SER A 27 -12.04 5.44 -2.03
CA SER A 27 -12.20 6.16 -3.30
C SER A 27 -11.87 7.65 -3.16
N GLU A 28 -12.31 8.28 -2.09
CA GLU A 28 -11.97 9.67 -1.80
C GLU A 28 -10.48 9.86 -1.65
N THR A 29 -9.82 8.97 -0.91
CA THR A 29 -8.37 9.04 -0.67
C THR A 29 -7.58 8.93 -1.98
N VAL A 30 -7.89 7.96 -2.83
CA VAL A 30 -7.15 7.76 -4.08
C VAL A 30 -7.49 8.81 -5.14
N SER A 31 -8.61 9.50 -5.00
CA SER A 31 -9.06 10.53 -5.96
C SER A 31 -8.67 11.96 -5.55
N ALA A 32 -7.96 12.12 -4.45
CA ALA A 32 -7.66 13.44 -3.89
C ALA A 32 -6.54 14.20 -4.65
N GLY A 33 -5.97 13.63 -5.69
CA GLY A 33 -5.01 14.31 -6.57
C GLY A 33 -3.54 13.95 -6.33
N ALA A 34 -3.24 13.11 -5.35
CA ALA A 34 -1.88 12.62 -5.14
C ALA A 34 -1.47 11.62 -6.22
N ALA A 35 -0.18 11.53 -6.50
CA ALA A 35 0.38 10.42 -7.29
C ALA A 35 0.32 9.15 -6.46
N LEU A 36 -0.25 8.08 -7.02
CA LEU A 36 -0.43 6.81 -6.31
C LEU A 36 0.72 5.87 -6.66
N VAL A 37 1.48 5.47 -5.67
CA VAL A 37 2.60 4.54 -5.81
C VAL A 37 2.24 3.24 -5.10
N LEU A 38 2.25 2.13 -5.86
CA LEU A 38 1.97 0.80 -5.35
C LEU A 38 3.26 -0.02 -5.35
N PRO A 39 3.72 -0.47 -4.19
CA PRO A 39 4.76 -1.50 -4.15
C PRO A 39 4.30 -2.74 -4.91
N ALA A 40 5.19 -3.36 -5.70
CA ALA A 40 4.83 -4.50 -6.52
C ALA A 40 4.12 -5.64 -5.77
N PRO A 41 4.50 -6.00 -4.51
CA PRO A 41 3.77 -7.01 -3.75
C PRO A 41 2.29 -6.69 -3.51
N VAL A 42 1.93 -5.40 -3.42
CA VAL A 42 0.54 -4.97 -3.28
C VAL A 42 -0.30 -5.41 -4.48
N VAL A 43 0.27 -5.32 -5.68
CA VAL A 43 -0.43 -5.72 -6.92
C VAL A 43 -0.83 -7.20 -6.86
N VAL A 44 0.10 -8.05 -6.44
CA VAL A 44 -0.12 -9.51 -6.35
C VAL A 44 -1.09 -9.85 -5.21
N GLU A 45 -0.93 -9.22 -4.06
CA GLU A 45 -1.83 -9.43 -2.92
C GLU A 45 -3.26 -9.02 -3.25
N LEU A 46 -3.44 -7.93 -4.00
CA LEU A 46 -4.77 -7.50 -4.43
C LEU A 46 -5.46 -8.59 -5.26
N ASP A 47 -4.74 -9.21 -6.20
CA ASP A 47 -5.31 -10.30 -6.99
C ASP A 47 -5.75 -11.48 -6.12
N TRP A 48 -4.93 -11.82 -5.13
CA TRP A 48 -5.27 -12.89 -4.19
C TRP A 48 -6.54 -12.57 -3.41
N ILE A 49 -6.67 -11.35 -2.90
CA ILE A 49 -7.87 -10.91 -2.18
C ILE A 49 -9.09 -10.89 -3.10
N ALA A 50 -8.93 -10.35 -4.31
CA ALA A 50 -10.01 -10.28 -5.30
C ALA A 50 -10.56 -11.69 -5.63
N ARG A 51 -9.67 -12.67 -5.82
CA ARG A 51 -10.06 -14.05 -6.08
C ARG A 51 -10.78 -14.68 -4.89
N SER A 52 -10.29 -14.45 -3.68
CA SER A 52 -10.90 -15.01 -2.47
C SER A 52 -12.28 -14.41 -2.19
N ARG A 53 -12.55 -13.20 -2.66
CA ARG A 53 -13.84 -12.52 -2.50
C ARG A 53 -14.74 -12.59 -3.74
N GLY A 54 -14.28 -13.23 -4.81
CA GLY A 54 -15.05 -13.35 -6.05
C GLY A 54 -15.22 -12.04 -6.81
N THR A 55 -14.29 -11.09 -6.67
CA THR A 55 -14.35 -9.78 -7.29
C THR A 55 -13.17 -9.57 -8.27
N LEU A 56 -13.05 -10.46 -9.25
CA LEU A 56 -11.93 -10.46 -10.19
C LEU A 56 -11.79 -9.16 -10.99
N ASP A 57 -12.88 -8.39 -11.12
CA ASP A 57 -12.86 -7.09 -11.81
C ASP A 57 -11.90 -6.10 -11.14
N ALA A 58 -11.64 -6.23 -9.85
CA ALA A 58 -10.69 -5.37 -9.13
C ALA A 58 -9.27 -5.54 -9.66
N THR A 59 -8.86 -6.77 -9.97
CA THR A 59 -7.53 -7.04 -10.57
C THR A 59 -7.40 -6.37 -11.93
N SER A 60 -8.40 -6.52 -12.79
CA SER A 60 -8.38 -5.88 -14.12
C SER A 60 -8.35 -4.36 -14.01
N ALA A 61 -9.14 -3.79 -13.10
CA ALA A 61 -9.17 -2.34 -12.87
C ALA A 61 -7.81 -1.83 -12.39
N LEU A 62 -7.14 -2.55 -11.49
CA LEU A 62 -5.81 -2.19 -11.02
C LEU A 62 -4.80 -2.19 -12.18
N VAL A 63 -4.76 -3.26 -12.94
CA VAL A 63 -3.81 -3.38 -14.06
C VAL A 63 -4.07 -2.30 -15.10
N ASN A 64 -5.33 -2.02 -15.42
CA ASN A 64 -5.67 -0.92 -16.32
C ASN A 64 -5.18 0.44 -15.79
N GLY A 65 -5.27 0.67 -14.49
CA GLY A 65 -4.73 1.87 -13.85
C GLY A 65 -3.21 1.98 -13.97
N LEU A 66 -2.51 0.85 -13.90
CA LEU A 66 -1.06 0.82 -14.14
C LEU A 66 -0.73 1.10 -15.61
N LEU A 67 -1.50 0.53 -16.53
CA LEU A 67 -1.27 0.69 -17.97
C LEU A 67 -1.57 2.11 -18.45
N ASP A 68 -2.56 2.77 -17.89
CA ASP A 68 -2.92 4.14 -18.28
C ASP A 68 -2.15 5.23 -17.50
N GLY A 69 -1.34 4.83 -16.54
CA GLY A 69 -0.51 5.74 -15.76
C GLY A 69 -1.21 6.43 -14.59
N SER A 70 -2.47 6.09 -14.29
CA SER A 70 -3.15 6.65 -13.11
C SER A 70 -2.60 6.10 -11.79
N MET A 71 -1.97 4.93 -11.83
CA MET A 71 -1.24 4.33 -10.71
C MET A 71 0.15 3.91 -11.18
N LEU A 72 1.13 4.01 -10.29
CA LEU A 72 2.52 3.67 -10.59
C LEU A 72 2.93 2.48 -9.73
N VAL A 73 3.53 1.46 -10.36
CA VAL A 73 4.08 0.33 -9.62
C VAL A 73 5.58 0.57 -9.39
N VAL A 74 6.05 0.28 -8.18
CA VAL A 74 7.47 0.34 -7.82
C VAL A 74 7.92 -1.04 -7.39
N ASN A 75 8.93 -1.57 -8.08
CA ASN A 75 9.50 -2.87 -7.78
C ASN A 75 10.43 -2.77 -6.57
N LEU A 76 10.58 -3.89 -5.84
CA LEU A 76 11.52 -3.98 -4.74
C LEU A 76 12.94 -4.21 -5.29
N GLU A 77 13.88 -3.44 -4.77
CA GLU A 77 15.30 -3.68 -4.94
C GLU A 77 15.79 -4.62 -3.84
N LEU A 78 17.00 -5.13 -3.96
CA LEU A 78 17.55 -6.06 -2.94
C LEU A 78 17.61 -5.39 -1.56
N GLU A 79 17.94 -4.11 -1.52
CA GLU A 79 17.97 -3.33 -0.28
C GLU A 79 16.59 -3.27 0.38
N ASP A 80 15.53 -3.23 -0.42
CA ASP A 80 14.15 -3.21 0.11
C ASP A 80 13.80 -4.56 0.76
N TYR A 81 14.24 -5.67 0.15
CA TYR A 81 14.06 -7.00 0.76
C TYR A 81 14.82 -7.11 2.07
N ALA A 82 16.07 -6.62 2.10
CA ALA A 82 16.88 -6.64 3.32
C ALA A 82 16.21 -5.82 4.43
N ARG A 83 15.71 -4.64 4.10
CA ARG A 83 15.01 -3.79 5.06
C ARG A 83 13.68 -4.42 5.50
N ALA A 84 12.94 -5.01 4.57
CA ALA A 84 11.67 -5.66 4.86
C ALA A 84 11.84 -6.80 5.85
N ILE A 85 12.86 -7.66 5.71
CA ILE A 85 13.06 -8.76 6.65
C ILE A 85 13.47 -8.26 8.04
N GLU A 86 14.24 -7.19 8.13
CA GLU A 86 14.55 -6.56 9.41
C GLU A 86 13.26 -6.12 10.12
N LEU A 87 12.33 -5.52 9.39
CA LEU A 87 11.05 -5.06 9.93
C LEU A 87 10.18 -6.23 10.38
N VAL A 88 10.09 -7.29 9.57
CA VAL A 88 9.32 -8.49 9.92
C VAL A 88 9.83 -9.11 11.22
N GLU A 89 11.16 -9.22 11.37
CA GLU A 89 11.77 -9.79 12.55
C GLU A 89 11.63 -8.88 13.77
N LYS A 90 11.85 -7.58 13.61
CA LYS A 90 11.73 -6.61 14.68
C LYS A 90 10.30 -6.51 15.25
N TYR A 91 9.32 -6.59 14.36
CA TYR A 91 7.90 -6.46 14.72
C TYR A 91 7.15 -7.79 14.66
N ALA A 92 7.84 -8.90 14.99
CA ALA A 92 7.27 -10.24 14.95
C ALA A 92 6.01 -10.38 15.79
N ASP A 93 5.94 -9.68 16.93
CA ASP A 93 4.76 -9.70 17.82
C ASP A 93 3.56 -8.95 17.24
N LEU A 94 3.78 -8.13 16.22
CA LEU A 94 2.75 -7.27 15.65
C LEU A 94 1.80 -7.93 14.66
N PRO A 95 1.92 -9.05 14.15
CA PRO A 95 2.72 -9.76 13.18
C PRO A 95 2.76 -9.05 11.81
N LEU A 96 3.72 -8.21 11.64
CA LEU A 96 3.95 -7.50 10.39
C LEU A 96 4.39 -8.47 9.30
N ASP A 97 3.66 -8.57 8.21
CA ASP A 97 4.01 -9.48 7.14
C ASP A 97 4.93 -8.82 6.08
N LEU A 98 5.35 -9.61 5.10
CA LEU A 98 6.30 -9.15 4.09
C LEU A 98 5.69 -8.07 3.18
N VAL A 99 4.40 -8.12 2.91
CA VAL A 99 3.73 -7.08 2.10
C VAL A 99 3.73 -5.76 2.85
N ASP A 100 3.33 -5.75 4.12
CA ASP A 100 3.35 -4.56 4.98
C ASP A 100 4.76 -3.99 5.06
N ALA A 101 5.74 -4.86 5.30
CA ALA A 101 7.15 -4.48 5.39
C ALA A 101 7.67 -3.89 4.06
N SER A 102 7.20 -4.41 2.94
CA SER A 102 7.52 -3.89 1.61
C SER A 102 6.98 -2.47 1.39
N VAL A 103 5.76 -2.22 1.85
CA VAL A 103 5.17 -0.88 1.79
C VAL A 103 6.03 0.11 2.57
N ILE A 104 6.45 -0.27 3.76
CA ILE A 104 7.32 0.58 4.61
C ILE A 104 8.68 0.81 3.94
N ALA A 105 9.32 -0.25 3.46
CA ALA A 105 10.64 -0.16 2.82
C ALA A 105 10.61 0.76 1.58
N ILE A 106 9.57 0.66 0.75
CA ILE A 106 9.40 1.53 -0.41
C ILE A 106 9.16 2.98 0.03
N ALA A 107 8.33 3.21 1.04
CA ALA A 107 8.10 4.55 1.56
C ALA A 107 9.40 5.18 2.08
N GLU A 108 10.22 4.40 2.77
CA GLU A 108 11.54 4.86 3.24
C GLU A 108 12.47 5.22 2.08
N ARG A 109 12.59 4.32 1.09
CA ARG A 109 13.47 4.56 -0.07
C ARG A 109 13.05 5.76 -0.89
N LEU A 110 11.74 5.99 -1.04
CA LEU A 110 11.20 7.13 -1.78
C LEU A 110 11.06 8.38 -0.89
N GLU A 111 11.47 8.30 0.37
CA GLU A 111 11.36 9.39 1.36
C GLU A 111 9.95 9.97 1.45
N GLN A 112 8.94 9.08 1.45
CA GLN A 112 7.54 9.48 1.58
C GLN A 112 7.08 9.33 3.03
N ASP A 113 6.25 10.24 3.48
CA ASP A 113 5.79 10.29 4.88
C ASP A 113 4.35 9.81 5.05
N THR A 114 3.61 9.62 3.96
CA THR A 114 2.18 9.31 4.02
C THR A 114 1.91 7.97 3.35
N ILE A 115 1.22 7.10 4.09
CA ILE A 115 0.77 5.79 3.60
C ILE A 115 -0.75 5.76 3.61
N ALA A 116 -1.35 5.33 2.49
CA ALA A 116 -2.78 5.07 2.42
C ALA A 116 -3.03 3.62 2.85
N THR A 117 -3.63 3.44 4.01
CA THR A 117 -3.91 2.13 4.60
C THR A 117 -5.12 2.19 5.51
N LEU A 118 -5.87 1.07 5.59
CA LEU A 118 -6.89 0.88 6.61
C LEU A 118 -6.32 0.22 7.86
N ASP A 119 -5.09 -0.29 7.79
CA ASP A 119 -4.42 -0.97 8.90
C ASP A 119 -3.63 0.02 9.74
N ARG A 120 -4.34 0.76 10.58
CA ARG A 120 -3.70 1.72 11.48
C ARG A 120 -2.90 1.05 12.60
N ARG A 121 -3.30 -0.17 12.98
CA ARG A 121 -2.64 -0.90 14.05
C ARG A 121 -1.17 -1.19 13.74
N HIS A 122 -0.90 -1.74 12.56
CA HIS A 122 0.48 -2.09 12.18
C HIS A 122 1.30 -0.85 11.83
N PHE A 123 0.77 0.01 10.98
CA PHE A 123 1.54 1.14 10.46
C PHE A 123 1.75 2.29 11.46
N SER A 124 0.93 2.39 12.52
CA SER A 124 1.12 3.40 13.56
C SER A 124 2.22 3.02 14.57
N VAL A 125 2.49 1.73 14.75
CA VAL A 125 3.49 1.23 15.70
C VAL A 125 4.89 1.24 15.10
N VAL A 126 5.02 0.96 13.82
CA VAL A 126 6.32 0.88 13.15
C VAL A 126 7.00 2.25 13.14
N ARG A 127 8.29 2.25 13.44
CA ARG A 127 9.13 3.46 13.38
C ARG A 127 9.95 3.43 12.09
N PRO A 128 9.61 4.28 11.10
CA PRO A 128 10.38 4.35 9.86
C PRO A 128 11.77 4.94 10.09
N SER A 129 12.70 4.67 9.17
CA SER A 129 14.09 5.10 9.31
C SER A 129 14.30 6.57 9.00
N HIS A 130 13.40 7.22 8.27
CA HIS A 130 13.59 8.57 7.74
C HIS A 130 12.73 9.64 8.43
N ILE A 131 11.75 9.24 9.24
CA ILE A 131 10.84 10.15 9.97
C ILE A 131 10.44 9.49 11.29
N ASP A 132 9.80 10.24 12.18
CA ASP A 132 9.39 9.73 13.50
C ASP A 132 8.22 8.75 13.40
N ALA A 133 7.27 9.05 12.52
CA ALA A 133 6.09 8.22 12.29
C ALA A 133 5.45 8.55 10.95
N PHE A 134 4.77 7.57 10.34
CA PHE A 134 4.00 7.81 9.14
C PHE A 134 2.71 8.58 9.44
N THR A 135 2.30 9.41 8.48
CA THR A 135 0.93 9.91 8.41
C THR A 135 0.08 8.86 7.68
N LEU A 136 -1.04 8.47 8.25
CA LEU A 136 -1.91 7.44 7.69
C LEU A 136 -3.22 8.05 7.20
N VAL A 137 -3.63 7.69 5.97
CA VAL A 137 -4.90 8.11 5.36
C VAL A 137 -5.61 6.87 4.81
N PRO A 138 -6.93 6.82 4.73
CA PRO A 138 -7.92 7.81 5.15
C PRO A 138 -7.96 8.10 6.63
#